data_b378047895cee971ed3a687f0e3fcc8b
#
_entry.id   b378047895cee971ed3a687f0e3fcc8b
#
_cell.length_a   1.000
_cell.length_b   1.000
_cell.length_c   1.000
_cell.angle_alpha   90.00
_cell.angle_beta   90.00
_cell.angle_gamma   90.00
#
_symmetry.space_group_name_H-M   'P 1'
#
loop_
_entity.id
_entity.type
_entity.pdbx_description
1 polymer ?
#
loop_
_entity_poly.entity_id
_entity_poly.type
_entity_poly.pdbx_seq_one_letter_code
_entity_poly.pdbx_strand_id
1 'polypeptide(L)'
;KFWTTNTNLDIEFKIQEMKNAQNQSEKYLDIRVKSQRHKITLPLDRRSKGFNWFFSFIVWFSKIQSDKKSDYILLLDEPGLNLHASAQADLLRFITELADKYQIIYTTHSPFMVDSEHLNRVRTCLETDAGSVISDSIQEKDPNTLFPLQAALGYDIAQNLFISKKNLLVEGPADLLYLTFFSNLLHSQ
;
A
#
# COMPACT_ATOMS: atom_id res chain seq x y z
N LYS A 1 1.08 -11.36 8.90
CA LYS A 1 0.51 -11.84 7.59
C LYS A 1 0.11 -10.67 6.69
N PHE A 2 0.97 -9.70 6.52
CA PHE A 2 0.65 -8.47 5.77
C PHE A 2 0.88 -8.58 4.25
N TRP A 3 1.57 -9.64 3.80
CA TRP A 3 1.80 -9.91 2.39
C TRP A 3 0.94 -11.09 1.95
N THR A 4 -0.19 -10.82 1.32
CA THR A 4 -1.14 -11.85 0.89
C THR A 4 -0.86 -12.34 -0.53
N THR A 5 -0.17 -11.54 -1.32
CA THR A 5 0.18 -11.85 -2.72
C THR A 5 1.03 -13.12 -2.85
N ASN A 6 1.80 -13.48 -1.83
CA ASN A 6 2.55 -14.74 -1.81
C ASN A 6 2.74 -15.25 -0.37
N THR A 7 1.82 -16.08 0.07
CA THR A 7 1.82 -16.69 1.42
C THR A 7 2.88 -17.79 1.61
N ASN A 8 3.59 -18.17 0.55
CA ASN A 8 4.59 -19.22 0.56
C ASN A 8 6.01 -18.71 0.78
N LEU A 9 6.17 -17.47 1.23
CA LEU A 9 7.47 -16.88 1.52
C LEU A 9 7.75 -16.92 3.03
N ASP A 10 8.97 -17.30 3.35
CA ASP A 10 9.50 -17.32 4.70
C ASP A 10 10.85 -16.59 4.75
N ILE A 11 11.25 -16.09 5.91
CA ILE A 11 12.48 -15.33 6.06
C ILE A 11 13.43 -16.12 6.94
N GLU A 12 14.63 -16.36 6.43
CA GLU A 12 15.74 -17.00 7.14
C GLU A 12 16.82 -15.99 7.44
N PHE A 13 17.31 -15.99 8.68
CA PHE A 13 18.46 -15.21 9.12
C PHE A 13 19.65 -16.14 9.30
N LYS A 14 20.79 -15.82 8.64
CA LYS A 14 22.02 -16.57 8.78
C LYS A 14 23.16 -15.62 9.12
N ILE A 15 23.98 -15.98 10.08
CA ILE A 15 25.24 -15.27 10.34
C ILE A 15 26.30 -15.94 9.48
N GLN A 16 26.93 -15.18 8.59
CA GLN A 16 28.04 -15.63 7.77
C GLN A 16 29.30 -14.92 8.21
N GLU A 17 30.42 -15.64 8.22
CA GLU A 17 31.75 -15.08 8.42
C GLU A 17 32.41 -14.91 7.06
N MET A 18 32.79 -13.68 6.77
CA MET A 18 33.57 -13.35 5.56
C MET A 18 34.88 -12.67 5.96
N LYS A 19 35.91 -12.93 5.22
CA LYS A 19 37.19 -12.23 5.38
C LYS A 19 37.15 -10.93 4.58
N ASN A 20 37.46 -9.82 5.25
CA ASN A 20 37.59 -8.53 4.57
C ASN A 20 38.93 -8.47 3.76
N ALA A 21 39.15 -7.38 3.02
CA ALA A 21 40.35 -7.17 2.22
C ALA A 21 41.67 -7.20 3.06
N GLN A 22 41.56 -7.07 4.38
CA GLN A 22 42.66 -7.10 5.35
C GLN A 22 42.81 -8.47 6.02
N ASN A 23 42.12 -9.53 5.48
CA ASN A 23 42.10 -10.90 5.99
C ASN A 23 41.55 -11.07 7.43
N GLN A 24 40.79 -10.05 7.92
CA GLN A 24 40.10 -10.11 9.20
C GLN A 24 38.72 -10.75 9.01
N SER A 25 38.30 -11.61 9.93
CA SER A 25 36.96 -12.23 9.91
C SER A 25 35.90 -11.24 10.40
N GLU A 26 34.95 -10.94 9.54
CA GLU A 26 33.80 -10.13 9.87
C GLU A 26 32.50 -10.96 9.79
N LYS A 27 31.59 -10.72 10.73
CA LYS A 27 30.29 -11.39 10.76
C LYS A 27 29.26 -10.53 10.08
N TYR A 28 28.57 -11.12 9.10
CA TYR A 28 27.49 -10.48 8.36
C TYR A 28 26.18 -11.19 8.65
N LEU A 29 25.12 -10.40 8.80
CA LEU A 29 23.75 -10.90 8.83
C LEU A 29 23.25 -11.08 7.39
N ASP A 30 23.14 -12.32 6.94
CA ASP A 30 22.57 -12.67 5.64
C ASP A 30 21.06 -12.92 5.81
N ILE A 31 20.25 -12.03 5.23
CA ILE A 31 18.78 -12.13 5.23
C ILE A 31 18.37 -12.79 3.93
N ARG A 32 17.70 -13.93 4.05
CA ARG A 32 17.27 -14.73 2.92
C ARG A 32 15.78 -14.94 2.91
N VAL A 33 15.21 -14.96 1.72
CA VAL A 33 13.78 -15.24 1.48
C VAL A 33 13.65 -16.64 0.89
N LYS A 34 12.99 -17.52 1.61
CA LYS A 34 12.72 -18.89 1.20
C LYS A 34 11.34 -18.98 0.58
N SER A 35 11.26 -19.48 -0.63
CA SER A 35 9.99 -19.87 -1.25
C SER A 35 9.69 -21.32 -0.90
N GLN A 36 8.64 -21.54 -0.13
CA GLN A 36 8.22 -22.91 0.22
C GLN A 36 7.69 -23.66 -0.99
N ARG A 37 7.04 -22.95 -1.92
CA ARG A 37 6.51 -23.53 -3.15
C ARG A 37 7.61 -24.04 -4.09
N HIS A 38 8.66 -23.27 -4.28
CA HIS A 38 9.75 -23.58 -5.21
C HIS A 38 10.96 -24.21 -4.53
N LYS A 39 10.96 -24.30 -3.19
CA LYS A 39 12.08 -24.82 -2.37
C LYS A 39 13.43 -24.10 -2.66
N ILE A 40 13.36 -22.84 -3.03
CA ILE A 40 14.51 -21.99 -3.34
C ILE A 40 14.63 -20.92 -2.26
N THR A 41 15.87 -20.69 -1.82
CA THR A 41 16.21 -19.61 -0.90
C THR A 41 17.12 -18.61 -1.62
N LEU A 42 16.70 -17.36 -1.69
CA LEU A 42 17.42 -16.27 -2.35
C LEU A 42 17.78 -15.20 -1.32
N PRO A 43 18.98 -14.58 -1.45
CA PRO A 43 19.32 -13.38 -0.69
C PRO A 43 18.28 -12.26 -0.92
N LEU A 44 18.08 -11.40 0.08
CA LEU A 44 17.09 -10.33 0.02
C LEU A 44 17.38 -9.35 -1.13
N ASP A 45 18.64 -9.02 -1.39
CA ASP A 45 19.09 -8.14 -2.47
C ASP A 45 18.76 -8.67 -3.87
N ARG A 46 18.55 -9.98 -4.01
CA ARG A 46 18.12 -10.64 -5.26
C ARG A 46 16.60 -10.68 -5.46
N ARG A 47 15.84 -10.06 -4.57
CA ARG A 47 14.38 -9.94 -4.69
C ARG A 47 14.00 -8.66 -5.46
N SER A 48 12.73 -8.56 -5.86
CA SER A 48 12.22 -7.36 -6.53
C SER A 48 12.36 -6.12 -5.63
N LYS A 49 12.56 -4.95 -6.25
CA LYS A 49 12.64 -3.66 -5.52
C LYS A 49 11.41 -3.42 -4.65
N GLY A 50 10.23 -3.77 -5.14
CA GLY A 50 8.99 -3.64 -4.39
C GLY A 50 8.96 -4.52 -3.15
N PHE A 51 9.38 -5.79 -3.26
CA PHE A 51 9.47 -6.68 -2.12
C PHE A 51 10.44 -6.14 -1.06
N ASN A 52 11.63 -5.69 -1.48
CA ASN A 52 12.63 -5.14 -0.57
C ASN A 52 12.12 -3.89 0.14
N TRP A 53 11.45 -3.01 -0.60
CA TRP A 53 10.84 -1.80 -0.04
C TRP A 53 9.79 -2.17 1.03
N PHE A 54 8.84 -3.04 0.69
CA PHE A 54 7.77 -3.44 1.60
C PHE A 54 8.32 -4.15 2.86
N PHE A 55 9.28 -5.04 2.68
CA PHE A 55 9.94 -5.70 3.81
C PHE A 55 10.65 -4.70 4.73
N SER A 56 11.40 -3.77 4.16
CA SER A 56 12.08 -2.72 4.92
C SER A 56 11.10 -1.84 5.69
N PHE A 57 9.97 -1.51 5.06
CA PHE A 57 8.90 -0.74 5.69
C PHE A 57 8.31 -1.47 6.89
N ILE A 58 8.00 -2.77 6.77
CA ILE A 58 7.47 -3.56 7.89
C ILE A 58 8.49 -3.64 9.04
N VAL A 59 9.76 -3.88 8.75
CA VAL A 59 10.82 -3.96 9.77
C VAL A 59 10.96 -2.62 10.50
N TRP A 60 11.04 -1.52 9.75
CA TRP A 60 11.10 -0.17 10.31
C TRP A 60 9.88 0.13 11.18
N PHE A 61 8.69 -0.18 10.69
CA PHE A 61 7.46 0.05 11.43
C PHE A 61 7.36 -0.81 12.69
N SER A 62 7.81 -2.07 12.64
CA SER A 62 7.89 -2.92 13.84
C SER A 62 8.77 -2.31 14.94
N LYS A 63 9.82 -1.60 14.55
CA LYS A 63 10.67 -0.85 15.49
C LYS A 63 9.89 0.32 16.13
N ILE A 64 9.12 1.08 15.33
CA ILE A 64 8.26 2.16 15.84
C ILE A 64 7.24 1.61 16.84
N GLN A 65 6.57 0.50 16.52
CA GLN A 65 5.61 -0.13 17.42
C GLN A 65 6.22 -0.61 18.76
N SER A 66 7.49 -0.94 18.77
CA SER A 66 8.19 -1.35 20.00
C SER A 66 8.54 -0.18 20.92
N ASP A 67 8.55 1.04 20.41
CA ASP A 67 8.78 2.26 21.16
C ASP A 67 7.47 2.78 21.76
N LYS A 68 7.22 2.43 23.01
CA LYS A 68 5.99 2.80 23.73
C LYS A 68 5.99 4.25 24.26
N LYS A 69 7.04 5.01 24.01
CA LYS A 69 7.25 6.33 24.65
C LYS A 69 6.83 7.51 23.80
N SER A 70 6.51 7.31 22.54
CA SER A 70 6.29 8.42 21.59
C SER A 70 5.03 8.20 20.78
N ASP A 71 4.24 9.27 20.65
CA ASP A 71 3.17 9.33 19.65
C ASP A 71 3.80 9.70 18.30
N TYR A 72 3.52 8.89 17.27
CA TYR A 72 4.06 9.09 15.94
C TYR A 72 2.98 9.54 14.98
N ILE A 73 3.32 10.52 14.13
CA ILE A 73 2.61 10.85 12.90
C ILE A 73 3.45 10.31 11.75
N LEU A 74 2.89 9.45 10.93
CA LEU A 74 3.59 8.84 9.79
C LEU A 74 3.35 9.67 8.54
N LEU A 75 4.44 10.17 7.94
CA LEU A 75 4.43 10.86 6.66
C LEU A 75 5.11 9.95 5.63
N LEU A 76 4.35 9.50 4.63
CA LEU A 76 4.84 8.59 3.61
C LEU A 76 4.73 9.25 2.24
N ASP A 77 5.85 9.39 1.56
CA ASP A 77 5.90 9.95 0.22
C ASP A 77 5.94 8.82 -0.81
N GLU A 78 4.93 8.77 -1.68
CA GLU A 78 4.74 7.73 -2.70
C GLU A 78 4.97 6.29 -2.21
N PRO A 79 4.34 5.86 -1.09
CA PRO A 79 4.50 4.51 -0.60
C PRO A 79 3.97 3.53 -1.66
N GLY A 80 4.77 2.52 -1.98
CA GLY A 80 4.35 1.51 -2.95
C GLY A 80 4.64 1.84 -4.41
N LEU A 81 5.37 2.92 -4.74
CA LEU A 81 5.75 3.27 -6.11
C LEU A 81 6.39 2.09 -6.88
N ASN A 82 7.15 1.24 -6.20
CA ASN A 82 7.82 0.09 -6.79
C ASN A 82 7.02 -1.23 -6.67
N LEU A 83 5.77 -1.16 -6.23
CA LEU A 83 4.89 -2.31 -6.07
C LEU A 83 3.97 -2.46 -7.30
N HIS A 84 3.67 -3.70 -7.66
CA HIS A 84 2.59 -3.98 -8.62
C HIS A 84 1.21 -3.80 -7.95
N ALA A 85 0.15 -3.67 -8.73
CA ALA A 85 -1.19 -3.32 -8.28
C ALA A 85 -1.69 -4.14 -7.08
N SER A 86 -1.60 -5.47 -7.12
CA SER A 86 -2.05 -6.32 -6.01
C SER A 86 -1.23 -6.11 -4.72
N ALA A 87 0.06 -5.81 -4.82
CA ALA A 87 0.88 -5.51 -3.66
C ALA A 87 0.64 -4.10 -3.11
N GLN A 88 0.22 -3.16 -3.96
CA GLN A 88 -0.24 -1.83 -3.52
C GLN A 88 -1.55 -1.96 -2.74
N ALA A 89 -2.48 -2.79 -3.19
CA ALA A 89 -3.72 -3.07 -2.45
C ALA A 89 -3.44 -3.72 -1.08
N ASP A 90 -2.46 -4.64 -1.00
CA ASP A 90 -2.00 -5.19 0.29
C ASP A 90 -1.41 -4.11 1.20
N LEU A 91 -0.62 -3.19 0.62
CA LEU A 91 -0.04 -2.07 1.37
C LEU A 91 -1.12 -1.11 1.86
N LEU A 92 -2.09 -0.75 1.01
CA LEU A 92 -3.21 0.11 1.38
C LEU A 92 -3.98 -0.47 2.57
N ARG A 93 -4.32 -1.75 2.51
CA ARG A 93 -4.98 -2.45 3.61
C ARG A 93 -4.17 -2.38 4.91
N PHE A 94 -2.87 -2.61 4.81
CA PHE A 94 -1.96 -2.49 5.95
C PHE A 94 -1.93 -1.07 6.53
N ILE A 95 -1.84 -0.03 5.67
CA ILE A 95 -1.89 1.37 6.10
C ILE A 95 -3.24 1.70 6.78
N THR A 96 -4.34 1.17 6.24
CA THR A 96 -5.68 1.37 6.83
C THR A 96 -5.77 0.74 8.22
N GLU A 97 -5.26 -0.49 8.42
CA GLU A 97 -5.19 -1.12 9.75
C GLU A 97 -4.30 -0.32 10.74
N LEU A 98 -3.23 0.29 10.23
CA LEU A 98 -2.36 1.13 11.06
C LEU A 98 -3.02 2.44 11.46
N ALA A 99 -3.90 2.98 10.63
CA ALA A 99 -4.58 4.25 10.86
C ALA A 99 -5.52 4.19 12.08
N ASP A 100 -5.87 3.00 12.57
CA ASP A 100 -6.59 2.82 13.84
C ASP A 100 -5.77 3.25 15.07
N LYS A 101 -4.44 3.28 14.93
CA LYS A 101 -3.51 3.56 16.04
C LYS A 101 -2.64 4.78 15.81
N TYR A 102 -2.41 5.15 14.56
CA TYR A 102 -1.46 6.20 14.19
C TYR A 102 -2.11 7.17 13.22
N GLN A 103 -1.79 8.44 13.32
CA GLN A 103 -2.11 9.40 12.27
C GLN A 103 -1.17 9.17 11.10
N ILE A 104 -1.73 8.92 9.90
CA ILE A 104 -0.96 8.64 8.69
C ILE A 104 -1.39 9.60 7.60
N ILE A 105 -0.40 10.21 6.96
CA ILE A 105 -0.58 11.03 5.76
C ILE A 105 0.35 10.46 4.70
N TYR A 106 -0.16 10.20 3.52
CA TYR A 106 0.67 9.75 2.40
C TYR A 106 0.27 10.41 1.09
N THR A 107 1.25 10.56 0.20
CA THR A 107 1.07 11.01 -1.18
C THR A 107 1.02 9.82 -2.12
N THR A 108 0.26 9.92 -3.20
CA THR A 108 0.27 8.89 -4.25
C THR A 108 -0.25 9.42 -5.58
N HIS A 109 0.33 8.91 -6.66
CA HIS A 109 -0.19 9.01 -8.03
C HIS A 109 -0.84 7.69 -8.49
N SER A 110 -0.85 6.66 -7.64
CA SER A 110 -1.40 5.35 -8.00
C SER A 110 -2.86 5.22 -7.61
N PRO A 111 -3.74 4.85 -8.54
CA PRO A 111 -5.15 4.58 -8.24
C PRO A 111 -5.32 3.43 -7.24
N PHE A 112 -4.41 2.45 -7.19
CA PHE A 112 -4.45 1.32 -6.27
C PHE A 112 -4.09 1.67 -4.83
N MET A 113 -3.62 2.89 -4.60
CA MET A 113 -3.33 3.45 -3.27
C MET A 113 -4.39 4.45 -2.81
N VAL A 114 -5.47 4.62 -3.56
CA VAL A 114 -6.62 5.44 -3.17
C VAL A 114 -7.66 4.53 -2.50
N ASP A 115 -8.01 4.86 -1.26
CA ASP A 115 -9.07 4.17 -0.52
C ASP A 115 -10.45 4.68 -1.01
N SER A 116 -11.07 3.92 -1.90
CA SER A 116 -12.37 4.25 -2.49
C SER A 116 -13.53 4.19 -1.48
N GLU A 117 -13.39 3.44 -0.39
CA GLU A 117 -14.38 3.36 0.66
C GLU A 117 -14.38 4.60 1.58
N HIS A 118 -13.26 5.33 1.62
CA HIS A 118 -13.05 6.48 2.49
C HIS A 118 -12.59 7.73 1.74
N LEU A 119 -13.29 8.11 0.68
CA LEU A 119 -12.96 9.28 -0.15
C LEU A 119 -12.95 10.61 0.62
N ASN A 120 -13.65 10.70 1.73
CA ASN A 120 -13.61 11.85 2.63
C ASN A 120 -12.22 12.12 3.23
N ARG A 121 -11.33 11.14 3.20
CA ARG A 121 -9.92 11.25 3.65
C ARG A 121 -8.99 11.74 2.53
N VAL A 122 -9.43 11.69 1.28
CA VAL A 122 -8.62 12.06 0.12
C VAL A 122 -8.53 13.59 -0.01
N ARG A 123 -7.37 14.08 -0.37
CA ARG A 123 -7.09 15.47 -0.73
C ARG A 123 -6.38 15.50 -2.07
N THR A 124 -6.75 16.44 -2.91
CA THR A 124 -6.02 16.69 -4.16
C THR A 124 -4.95 17.75 -3.92
N CYS A 125 -3.80 17.58 -4.55
CA CYS A 125 -2.70 18.54 -4.52
C CYS A 125 -2.41 19.00 -5.94
N LEU A 126 -2.65 20.28 -6.21
CA LEU A 126 -2.44 20.90 -7.51
C LEU A 126 -1.25 21.85 -7.45
N GLU A 127 -0.34 21.75 -8.41
CA GLU A 127 0.74 22.71 -8.61
C GLU A 127 0.20 23.93 -9.37
N THR A 128 0.46 25.12 -8.84
CA THR A 128 0.10 26.40 -9.44
C THR A 128 1.31 27.31 -9.49
N ASP A 129 1.24 28.40 -10.26
CA ASP A 129 2.31 29.42 -10.33
C ASP A 129 2.65 30.03 -8.95
N ALA A 130 1.70 30.00 -8.02
CA ALA A 130 1.87 30.50 -6.66
C ALA A 130 2.35 29.44 -5.66
N GLY A 131 2.52 28.18 -6.10
CA GLY A 131 2.90 27.03 -5.28
C GLY A 131 1.85 25.92 -5.27
N SER A 132 2.01 24.94 -4.42
CA SER A 132 1.09 23.81 -4.31
C SER A 132 -0.14 24.16 -3.48
N VAL A 133 -1.32 23.83 -3.98
CA VAL A 133 -2.61 24.05 -3.32
C VAL A 133 -3.24 22.68 -3.00
N ILE A 134 -3.63 22.51 -1.75
CA ILE A 134 -4.34 21.30 -1.30
C ILE A 134 -5.83 21.62 -1.22
N SER A 135 -6.67 20.75 -1.79
CA SER A 135 -8.11 20.87 -1.80
C SER A 135 -8.77 19.59 -1.31
N ASP A 136 -9.88 19.72 -0.60
CA ASP A 136 -10.80 18.63 -0.25
C ASP A 136 -11.92 18.46 -1.29
N SER A 137 -11.93 19.32 -2.30
CA SER A 137 -12.92 19.27 -3.38
C SER A 137 -12.54 18.21 -4.41
N ILE A 138 -13.40 17.22 -4.57
CA ILE A 138 -13.33 16.24 -5.66
C ILE A 138 -13.72 16.90 -7.01
N GLN A 139 -14.19 18.14 -7.00
CA GLN A 139 -14.57 18.91 -8.19
C GLN A 139 -13.38 19.66 -8.83
N GLU A 140 -12.17 19.21 -8.57
CA GLU A 140 -10.98 19.73 -9.25
C GLU A 140 -11.12 19.58 -10.77
N LYS A 141 -10.72 20.60 -11.51
CA LYS A 141 -10.87 20.63 -12.98
C LYS A 141 -9.65 20.09 -13.71
N ASP A 142 -8.52 19.94 -13.02
CA ASP A 142 -7.32 19.40 -13.66
C ASP A 142 -7.41 17.88 -13.84
N PRO A 143 -7.43 17.39 -15.09
CA PRO A 143 -7.57 15.97 -15.38
C PRO A 143 -6.43 15.11 -14.80
N ASN A 144 -5.21 15.63 -14.72
CA ASN A 144 -4.05 14.89 -14.23
C ASN A 144 -4.15 14.67 -12.70
N THR A 145 -4.68 15.64 -11.98
CA THR A 145 -4.89 15.56 -10.53
C THR A 145 -6.04 14.62 -10.19
N LEU A 146 -7.09 14.57 -11.03
CA LEU A 146 -8.24 13.69 -10.81
C LEU A 146 -8.05 12.28 -11.35
N PHE A 147 -7.15 12.07 -12.29
CA PHE A 147 -6.98 10.79 -12.97
C PHE A 147 -6.78 9.60 -12.00
N PRO A 148 -5.91 9.66 -10.97
CA PRO A 148 -5.75 8.55 -10.03
C PRO A 148 -7.04 8.22 -9.28
N LEU A 149 -7.81 9.23 -8.90
CA LEU A 149 -9.09 9.06 -8.22
C LEU A 149 -10.16 8.45 -9.13
N GLN A 150 -10.29 8.95 -10.36
CA GLN A 150 -11.22 8.43 -11.35
C GLN A 150 -10.85 6.98 -11.75
N ALA A 151 -9.56 6.71 -11.90
CA ALA A 151 -9.07 5.37 -12.21
C ALA A 151 -9.32 4.38 -11.06
N ALA A 152 -9.14 4.79 -9.80
CA ALA A 152 -9.45 3.96 -8.64
C ALA A 152 -10.92 3.58 -8.60
N LEU A 153 -11.82 4.55 -8.77
CA LEU A 153 -13.27 4.29 -8.83
C LEU A 153 -13.65 3.40 -10.02
N GLY A 154 -13.06 3.65 -11.19
CA GLY A 154 -13.32 2.85 -12.38
C GLY A 154 -12.79 1.42 -12.28
N TYR A 155 -11.68 1.22 -11.59
CA TYR A 155 -11.10 -0.10 -11.34
C TYR A 155 -11.97 -0.95 -10.41
N ASP A 156 -12.46 -0.36 -9.32
CA ASP A 156 -13.38 -1.04 -8.41
C ASP A 156 -14.67 -1.48 -9.13
N ILE A 157 -15.22 -0.62 -10.00
CA ILE A 157 -16.37 -0.98 -10.83
C ILE A 157 -16.03 -2.17 -11.74
N ALA A 158 -14.87 -2.14 -12.41
CA ALA A 158 -14.47 -3.21 -13.33
C ALA A 158 -14.23 -4.54 -12.61
N GLN A 159 -13.60 -4.53 -11.44
CA GLN A 159 -13.41 -5.77 -10.65
C GLN A 159 -14.75 -6.40 -10.25
N ASN A 160 -15.71 -5.59 -9.85
CA ASN A 160 -17.02 -6.09 -9.45
C ASN A 160 -17.83 -6.68 -10.61
N LEU A 161 -17.59 -6.22 -11.86
CA LEU A 161 -18.27 -6.74 -13.05
C LEU A 161 -17.87 -8.19 -13.39
N PHE A 162 -16.66 -8.62 -13.04
CA PHE A 162 -16.13 -9.92 -13.47
C PHE A 162 -16.20 -11.04 -12.43
N ILE A 163 -16.57 -10.75 -11.19
CA ILE A 163 -16.42 -11.69 -10.07
C ILE A 163 -17.76 -12.26 -9.58
N SER A 164 -18.89 -11.64 -9.86
CA SER A 164 -20.19 -12.05 -9.30
C SER A 164 -21.08 -12.76 -10.32
N LYS A 165 -21.84 -13.77 -9.84
CA LYS A 165 -22.91 -14.41 -10.63
C LYS A 165 -24.12 -13.50 -10.88
N LYS A 166 -24.26 -12.42 -10.11
CA LYS A 166 -25.32 -11.43 -10.23
C LYS A 166 -24.68 -10.06 -10.34
N ASN A 167 -24.94 -9.37 -11.43
CA ASN A 167 -24.39 -8.05 -11.69
C ASN A 167 -25.53 -7.05 -11.85
N LEU A 168 -25.37 -5.89 -11.25
CA LEU A 168 -26.26 -4.73 -11.41
C LEU A 168 -25.53 -3.70 -12.27
N LEU A 169 -26.07 -3.39 -13.43
CA LEU A 169 -25.57 -2.31 -14.28
C LEU A 169 -26.20 -0.99 -13.85
N VAL A 170 -25.36 0.02 -13.70
CA VAL A 170 -25.76 1.38 -13.31
C VAL A 170 -25.21 2.39 -14.31
N GLU A 171 -25.78 3.59 -14.36
CA GLU A 171 -25.41 4.59 -15.36
C GLU A 171 -24.07 5.27 -15.07
N GLY A 172 -23.66 5.35 -13.79
CA GLY A 172 -22.43 6.02 -13.44
C GLY A 172 -21.88 5.75 -12.03
N PRO A 173 -20.70 6.30 -11.74
CA PRO A 173 -20.05 6.10 -10.43
C PRO A 173 -20.88 6.58 -9.23
N ALA A 174 -21.72 7.61 -9.43
CA ALA A 174 -22.58 8.12 -8.38
C ALA A 174 -23.58 7.07 -7.88
N ASP A 175 -24.12 6.28 -8.80
CA ASP A 175 -25.08 5.21 -8.44
C ASP A 175 -24.41 4.13 -7.61
N LEU A 176 -23.15 3.77 -7.97
CA LEU A 176 -22.37 2.82 -7.18
C LEU A 176 -22.13 3.34 -5.76
N LEU A 177 -21.76 4.61 -5.61
CA LEU A 177 -21.52 5.22 -4.30
C LEU A 177 -22.79 5.20 -3.44
N TYR A 178 -23.94 5.57 -4.00
CA TYR A 178 -25.21 5.52 -3.28
C TYR A 178 -25.60 4.09 -2.89
N LEU A 179 -25.47 3.15 -3.80
CA LEU A 179 -25.81 1.74 -3.52
C LEU A 179 -24.89 1.16 -2.44
N THR A 180 -23.60 1.46 -2.49
CA THR A 180 -22.64 1.04 -1.46
C THR A 180 -22.98 1.66 -0.11
N PHE A 181 -23.27 2.96 -0.08
CA PHE A 181 -23.67 3.66 1.15
C PHE A 181 -24.93 3.05 1.78
N PHE A 182 -25.99 2.85 1.00
CA PHE A 182 -27.22 2.27 1.50
C PHE A 182 -27.07 0.80 1.90
N SER A 183 -26.25 0.03 1.17
CA SER A 183 -25.93 -1.35 1.54
C SER A 183 -25.25 -1.43 2.90
N ASN A 184 -24.26 -0.57 3.14
CA ASN A 184 -23.58 -0.50 4.43
C ASN A 184 -24.50 -0.08 5.57
N LEU A 185 -25.42 0.85 5.33
CA LEU A 185 -26.45 1.24 6.31
C LEU A 185 -27.39 0.09 6.67
N LEU A 186 -27.77 -0.72 5.69
CA LEU A 186 -28.68 -1.86 5.91
C LEU A 186 -27.99 -3.04 6.62
N HIS A 187 -26.66 -3.18 6.48
CA HIS A 187 -25.91 -4.24 7.13
C HIS A 187 -25.40 -3.85 8.53
N SER A 188 -25.47 -2.56 8.89
CA SER A 188 -25.11 -2.06 10.23
C SER A 188 -26.28 -2.08 11.23
N GLN A 189 -27.45 -2.52 10.82
CA GLN A 189 -28.62 -2.80 11.67
C GLN A 189 -28.72 -4.32 11.92
#